data_b3d2c31c8146a5b9883fdacbfe547b04
#
_entry.id   b3d2c31c8146a5b9883fdacbfe547b04
#
_cell.length_a   1.000
_cell.length_b   1.000
_cell.length_c   1.000
_cell.angle_alpha   90.00
_cell.angle_beta   90.00
_cell.angle_gamma   90.00
#
_symmetry.space_group_name_H-M   'P 1'
#
loop_
_entity.id
_entity.type
_entity.pdbx_description
1 polymer ?
#
loop_
_entity_poly.entity_id
_entity_poly.type
_entity_poly.pdbx_seq_one_letter_code
_entity_poly.pdbx_strand_id
1 'polypeptide(L)'
;MTSEFGSPSESLQAAAEDWMTSAGRLRVYRAGQGPALLLLHSINAVASSAEVRPLFEALQRHRTVYAFDLPGFGRSDRSDRPYTVSLMCAAIQDVGERIRAQHDAAALDAMALSLTCEFLARAVTQQPSAWGHLTLVSPTGFQGAHPRTGSPGSTAEVPGMLKLLHWGGLGRRAFSALTRPSVIRYFLRRTFGREQIDEQLWRDGVQAAQAPGAHWAPLYFLSGALFSKDSLDVYRQLQHPVWMSHGVRGDFTDYRQAQAVLQLPQWSLSVYDTGAIPYFEDGARFIQDMCEFLATPGSVGHQR
;
A
#
# COMPACT_ATOMS: atom_id res chain seq x y z
N MET A 1 22.73 18.11 -20.64
CA MET A 1 21.57 18.48 -19.82
C MET A 1 21.79 17.84 -18.46
N THR A 2 22.37 18.60 -17.54
CA THR A 2 22.63 18.21 -16.14
C THR A 2 21.29 18.14 -15.43
N SER A 3 21.06 17.06 -14.69
CA SER A 3 19.82 16.75 -14.01
C SER A 3 19.40 17.89 -13.07
N GLU A 4 18.24 18.49 -13.32
CA GLU A 4 17.56 19.44 -12.43
C GLU A 4 17.06 18.77 -11.11
N PHE A 5 17.27 17.48 -10.97
CA PHE A 5 16.86 16.73 -9.79
C PHE A 5 18.11 16.41 -8.95
N GLY A 6 18.25 17.13 -7.82
CA GLY A 6 19.25 16.87 -6.80
C GLY A 6 19.18 15.42 -6.26
N SER A 7 20.00 15.10 -5.25
CA SER A 7 19.96 13.80 -4.58
C SER A 7 18.51 13.40 -4.24
N PRO A 8 18.15 12.11 -4.35
CA PRO A 8 16.78 11.66 -4.08
C PRO A 8 16.30 12.18 -2.72
N SER A 9 15.22 12.98 -2.70
CA SER A 9 14.60 13.45 -1.47
C SER A 9 13.96 12.29 -0.71
N GLU A 10 13.80 12.44 0.61
CA GLU A 10 13.00 11.50 1.39
C GLU A 10 11.54 11.54 0.92
N SER A 11 10.85 10.38 0.95
CA SER A 11 9.43 10.30 0.57
C SER A 11 8.53 11.09 1.52
N LEU A 12 8.93 11.22 2.78
CA LEU A 12 8.24 11.98 3.82
C LEU A 12 9.23 12.89 4.56
N GLN A 13 8.78 14.07 4.96
CA GLN A 13 9.56 14.99 5.80
C GLN A 13 9.42 14.59 7.27
N ALA A 14 10.18 13.57 7.70
CA ALA A 14 10.10 13.00 9.02
C ALA A 14 11.46 12.39 9.43
N ALA A 15 11.61 12.02 10.69
CA ALA A 15 12.70 11.16 11.12
C ALA A 15 12.65 9.86 10.32
N ALA A 16 13.77 9.48 9.72
CA ALA A 16 13.84 8.35 8.81
C ALA A 16 15.04 7.47 9.14
N GLU A 17 14.81 6.16 9.27
CA GLU A 17 15.79 5.17 9.65
C GLU A 17 15.80 4.00 8.67
N ASP A 18 16.93 3.35 8.54
CA ASP A 18 17.05 2.09 7.82
C ASP A 18 16.90 0.94 8.83
N TRP A 19 15.88 0.11 8.62
CA TRP A 19 15.66 -1.09 9.40
C TRP A 19 16.07 -2.33 8.61
N MET A 20 16.95 -3.13 9.19
CA MET A 20 17.29 -4.45 8.65
C MET A 20 16.19 -5.44 9.07
N THR A 21 15.60 -6.12 8.10
CA THR A 21 14.51 -7.08 8.25
C THR A 21 14.80 -8.34 7.46
N SER A 22 13.97 -9.38 7.61
CA SER A 22 14.03 -10.59 6.77
C SER A 22 13.79 -10.27 5.29
N ALA A 23 13.06 -9.19 5.01
CA ALA A 23 12.80 -8.70 3.66
C ALA A 23 13.90 -7.76 3.11
N GLY A 24 15.03 -7.59 3.82
CA GLY A 24 16.13 -6.70 3.49
C GLY A 24 16.08 -5.36 4.22
N ARG A 25 16.86 -4.39 3.73
CA ARG A 25 16.89 -3.04 4.29
C ARG A 25 15.64 -2.25 3.86
N LEU A 26 14.88 -1.79 4.84
CA LEU A 26 13.67 -0.98 4.64
C LEU A 26 13.88 0.44 5.16
N ARG A 27 13.46 1.43 4.39
CA ARG A 27 13.43 2.83 4.82
C ARG A 27 12.13 3.10 5.55
N VAL A 28 12.23 3.41 6.84
CA VAL A 28 11.10 3.63 7.75
C VAL A 28 11.07 5.09 8.19
N TYR A 29 9.90 5.69 8.15
CA TYR A 29 9.61 7.06 8.55
C TYR A 29 8.79 7.03 9.82
N ARG A 30 9.07 7.96 10.75
CA ARG A 30 8.35 8.08 12.02
C ARG A 30 8.13 9.53 12.37
N ALA A 31 6.92 9.86 12.86
CA ALA A 31 6.60 11.17 13.43
C ALA A 31 5.47 11.07 14.46
N GLY A 32 5.35 12.11 15.29
CA GLY A 32 4.27 12.25 16.24
C GLY A 32 4.48 11.48 17.54
N GLN A 33 3.44 11.50 18.40
CA GLN A 33 3.39 10.83 19.70
C GLN A 33 1.98 10.28 19.96
N GLY A 34 1.88 9.22 20.75
CA GLY A 34 0.62 8.55 21.08
C GLY A 34 0.55 7.13 20.54
N PRO A 35 -0.65 6.53 20.44
CA PRO A 35 -0.82 5.16 19.93
C PRO A 35 -0.22 5.01 18.54
N ALA A 36 0.46 3.88 18.31
CA ALA A 36 1.13 3.62 17.04
C ALA A 36 0.13 3.34 15.91
N LEU A 37 0.45 3.80 14.69
CA LEU A 37 -0.29 3.56 13.47
C LEU A 37 0.69 3.34 12.32
N LEU A 38 0.51 2.26 11.57
CA LEU A 38 1.31 1.94 10.39
C LEU A 38 0.55 2.31 9.10
N LEU A 39 1.18 3.10 8.24
CA LEU A 39 0.66 3.48 6.92
C LEU A 39 1.48 2.82 5.81
N LEU A 40 0.80 2.15 4.88
CA LEU A 40 1.40 1.39 3.80
C LEU A 40 0.96 1.93 2.44
N HIS A 41 1.94 2.32 1.63
CA HIS A 41 1.72 2.80 0.25
C HIS A 41 1.29 1.67 -0.70
N SER A 42 0.83 2.01 -1.89
CA SER A 42 0.40 1.06 -2.92
C SER A 42 1.57 0.34 -3.61
N ILE A 43 1.23 -0.51 -4.58
CA ILE A 43 2.19 -1.07 -5.54
C ILE A 43 1.86 -0.55 -6.93
N ASN A 44 2.80 0.15 -7.53
CA ASN A 44 2.75 0.60 -8.92
C ASN A 44 4.18 0.81 -9.46
N ALA A 45 4.35 1.43 -10.62
CA ALA A 45 5.69 1.59 -11.21
C ALA A 45 6.60 2.54 -10.40
N VAL A 46 6.03 3.46 -9.61
CA VAL A 46 6.77 4.56 -8.94
C VAL A 46 6.34 4.77 -7.49
N ALA A 47 5.71 3.78 -6.89
CA ALA A 47 5.18 3.84 -5.54
C ALA A 47 6.25 4.15 -4.48
N SER A 48 5.85 4.86 -3.45
CA SER A 48 6.65 5.12 -2.26
C SER A 48 5.76 5.61 -1.12
N SER A 49 6.31 5.79 0.07
CA SER A 49 5.60 6.38 1.22
C SER A 49 5.05 7.78 0.95
N ALA A 50 5.46 8.48 -0.11
CA ALA A 50 4.87 9.75 -0.54
C ALA A 50 3.35 9.64 -0.81
N GLU A 51 2.87 8.45 -1.18
CA GLU A 51 1.44 8.20 -1.41
C GLU A 51 0.58 8.30 -0.14
N VAL A 52 1.18 8.18 1.04
CA VAL A 52 0.46 8.30 2.33
C VAL A 52 0.78 9.61 3.06
N ARG A 53 1.49 10.55 2.39
CA ARG A 53 1.91 11.83 2.98
C ARG A 53 0.79 12.61 3.66
N PRO A 54 -0.39 12.86 3.06
CA PRO A 54 -1.43 13.66 3.73
C PRO A 54 -1.93 13.04 5.03
N LEU A 55 -2.03 11.71 5.08
CA LEU A 55 -2.40 10.99 6.31
C LEU A 55 -1.29 11.06 7.35
N PHE A 56 -0.05 10.85 6.92
CA PHE A 56 1.11 10.91 7.79
C PHE A 56 1.23 12.27 8.49
N GLU A 57 1.13 13.36 7.72
CA GLU A 57 1.22 14.74 8.22
C GLU A 57 0.06 15.13 9.14
N ALA A 58 -1.14 14.64 8.88
CA ALA A 58 -2.30 14.97 9.70
C ALA A 58 -2.33 14.17 10.99
N LEU A 59 -2.13 12.85 10.92
CA LEU A 59 -2.33 11.93 12.04
C LEU A 59 -1.18 11.99 13.06
N GLN A 60 0.02 12.48 12.70
CA GLN A 60 1.14 12.65 13.63
C GLN A 60 0.82 13.61 14.81
N ARG A 61 -0.24 14.41 14.71
CA ARG A 61 -0.68 15.30 15.79
C ARG A 61 -1.28 14.54 16.98
N HIS A 62 -1.75 13.31 16.77
CA HIS A 62 -2.49 12.54 17.75
C HIS A 62 -1.99 11.09 17.90
N ARG A 63 -1.10 10.65 17.00
CA ARG A 63 -0.57 9.30 16.96
C ARG A 63 0.93 9.29 16.69
N THR A 64 1.62 8.24 17.08
CA THR A 64 2.93 7.93 16.52
C THR A 64 2.70 7.21 15.20
N VAL A 65 2.91 7.94 14.09
CA VAL A 65 2.67 7.42 12.75
C VAL A 65 3.97 6.87 12.17
N TYR A 66 3.88 5.67 11.67
CA TYR A 66 4.94 5.01 10.91
C TYR A 66 4.51 4.83 9.47
N ALA A 67 5.46 4.98 8.54
CA ALA A 67 5.33 4.53 7.17
C ALA A 67 6.67 3.92 6.75
N PHE A 68 6.68 3.02 5.79
CA PHE A 68 7.91 2.53 5.21
C PHE A 68 7.77 2.27 3.72
N ASP A 69 8.87 2.43 3.02
CA ASP A 69 8.93 2.04 1.62
C ASP A 69 9.03 0.52 1.53
N LEU A 70 8.06 -0.11 0.84
CA LEU A 70 8.02 -1.56 0.65
C LEU A 70 9.27 -2.07 -0.09
N PRO A 71 9.64 -3.35 0.05
CA PRO A 71 10.77 -3.94 -0.67
C PRO A 71 10.70 -3.67 -2.17
N GLY A 72 11.76 -3.10 -2.75
CA GLY A 72 11.81 -2.73 -4.16
C GLY A 72 11.28 -1.34 -4.50
N PHE A 73 10.78 -0.58 -3.52
CA PHE A 73 10.17 0.73 -3.71
C PHE A 73 10.85 1.82 -2.87
N GLY A 74 10.53 3.08 -3.19
CA GLY A 74 11.03 4.24 -2.47
C GLY A 74 12.54 4.21 -2.26
N ARG A 75 12.99 4.26 -1.03
CA ARG A 75 14.41 4.20 -0.61
C ARG A 75 14.79 2.88 0.06
N SER A 76 13.88 1.91 0.10
CA SER A 76 14.18 0.55 0.55
C SER A 76 15.08 -0.20 -0.44
N ASP A 77 15.58 -1.37 -0.06
CA ASP A 77 16.42 -2.21 -0.93
C ASP A 77 15.70 -2.54 -2.24
N ARG A 78 16.39 -2.29 -3.36
CA ARG A 78 15.93 -2.50 -4.73
C ARG A 78 16.86 -3.45 -5.50
N SER A 79 17.42 -4.44 -4.81
CA SER A 79 18.30 -5.44 -5.44
C SER A 79 17.55 -6.30 -6.46
N ASP A 80 18.30 -6.89 -7.37
CA ASP A 80 17.79 -7.89 -8.31
C ASP A 80 17.51 -9.19 -7.57
N ARG A 81 16.25 -9.40 -7.22
CA ARG A 81 15.77 -10.59 -6.49
C ARG A 81 14.29 -10.85 -6.78
N PRO A 82 13.77 -12.03 -6.44
CA PRO A 82 12.33 -12.27 -6.50
C PRO A 82 11.56 -11.34 -5.56
N TYR A 83 10.55 -10.64 -6.12
CA TYR A 83 9.57 -9.88 -5.38
C TYR A 83 8.26 -10.66 -5.36
N THR A 84 7.89 -11.17 -4.20
CA THR A 84 6.74 -12.08 -4.02
C THR A 84 5.74 -11.52 -3.03
N VAL A 85 4.51 -12.02 -3.04
CA VAL A 85 3.50 -11.72 -2.01
C VAL A 85 4.04 -12.02 -0.61
N SER A 86 4.74 -13.16 -0.44
CA SER A 86 5.33 -13.55 0.85
C SER A 86 6.40 -12.57 1.33
N LEU A 87 7.23 -12.03 0.42
CA LEU A 87 8.22 -11.02 0.77
C LEU A 87 7.56 -9.73 1.29
N MET A 88 6.47 -9.30 0.64
CA MET A 88 5.74 -8.10 1.08
C MET A 88 5.06 -8.33 2.44
N CYS A 89 4.47 -9.51 2.66
CA CYS A 89 3.88 -9.87 3.95
C CYS A 89 4.95 -9.91 5.06
N ALA A 90 6.11 -10.53 4.81
CA ALA A 90 7.20 -10.59 5.77
C ALA A 90 7.70 -9.19 6.15
N ALA A 91 7.85 -8.28 5.18
CA ALA A 91 8.21 -6.89 5.46
C ALA A 91 7.20 -6.20 6.40
N ILE A 92 5.90 -6.40 6.15
CA ILE A 92 4.83 -5.82 6.98
C ILE A 92 4.87 -6.41 8.40
N GLN A 93 5.07 -7.71 8.53
CA GLN A 93 5.16 -8.39 9.82
C GLN A 93 6.38 -7.95 10.63
N ASP A 94 7.58 -7.94 10.03
CA ASP A 94 8.83 -7.55 10.70
C ASP A 94 8.75 -6.09 11.20
N VAL A 95 8.25 -5.17 10.36
CA VAL A 95 8.06 -3.77 10.74
C VAL A 95 7.00 -3.64 11.84
N GLY A 96 5.87 -4.33 11.70
CA GLY A 96 4.79 -4.34 12.69
C GLY A 96 5.24 -4.87 14.04
N GLU A 97 6.00 -5.96 14.08
CA GLU A 97 6.56 -6.53 15.31
C GLU A 97 7.51 -5.54 16.00
N ARG A 98 8.41 -4.93 15.25
CA ARG A 98 9.35 -3.94 15.80
C ARG A 98 8.64 -2.70 16.33
N ILE A 99 7.59 -2.21 15.64
CA ILE A 99 6.78 -1.08 16.14
C ILE A 99 6.09 -1.47 17.46
N ARG A 100 5.43 -2.63 17.52
CA ARG A 100 4.75 -3.10 18.74
C ARG A 100 5.73 -3.21 19.91
N ALA A 101 6.92 -3.76 19.69
CA ALA A 101 7.95 -3.86 20.70
C ALA A 101 8.43 -2.48 21.20
N GLN A 102 8.54 -1.47 20.33
CA GLN A 102 8.92 -0.11 20.72
C GLN A 102 7.84 0.62 21.52
N HIS A 103 6.58 0.24 21.39
CA HIS A 103 5.43 0.87 22.05
C HIS A 103 4.85 0.03 23.19
N ASP A 104 5.43 -1.13 23.51
CA ASP A 104 4.86 -2.11 24.45
C ASP A 104 3.36 -2.38 24.14
N ALA A 105 3.04 -2.47 22.85
CA ALA A 105 1.69 -2.58 22.36
C ALA A 105 1.34 -4.03 22.00
N ALA A 106 0.19 -4.51 22.49
CA ALA A 106 -0.29 -5.85 22.17
C ALA A 106 -0.70 -5.95 20.68
N ALA A 107 -1.31 -4.89 20.14
CA ALA A 107 -1.78 -4.84 18.77
C ALA A 107 -1.43 -3.50 18.10
N LEU A 108 -1.31 -3.51 16.76
CA LEU A 108 -0.97 -2.35 15.94
C LEU A 108 -2.10 -2.05 14.96
N ASP A 109 -2.58 -0.80 14.97
CA ASP A 109 -3.48 -0.31 13.92
C ASP A 109 -2.72 -0.12 12.61
N ALA A 110 -3.34 -0.46 11.49
CA ALA A 110 -2.69 -0.34 10.19
C ALA A 110 -3.64 0.15 9.09
N MET A 111 -3.07 0.90 8.15
CA MET A 111 -3.74 1.33 6.92
C MET A 111 -2.92 0.88 5.72
N ALA A 112 -3.59 0.37 4.70
CA ALA A 112 -2.96 0.03 3.42
C ALA A 112 -3.72 0.62 2.23
N LEU A 113 -2.99 0.90 1.16
CA LEU A 113 -3.51 1.44 -0.10
C LEU A 113 -3.44 0.38 -1.21
N SER A 114 -4.55 0.23 -1.95
CA SER A 114 -4.61 -0.53 -3.20
C SER A 114 -4.16 -1.99 -3.06
N LEU A 115 -3.20 -2.46 -3.85
CA LEU A 115 -2.71 -3.85 -3.81
C LEU A 115 -2.08 -4.22 -2.45
N THR A 116 -1.51 -3.28 -1.74
CA THR A 116 -0.93 -3.54 -0.42
C THR A 116 -2.00 -3.95 0.61
N CYS A 117 -3.28 -3.65 0.36
CA CYS A 117 -4.38 -4.17 1.17
C CYS A 117 -4.42 -5.71 1.19
N GLU A 118 -4.12 -6.38 0.06
CA GLU A 118 -4.02 -7.85 0.00
C GLU A 118 -2.87 -8.38 0.85
N PHE A 119 -1.72 -7.69 0.86
CA PHE A 119 -0.56 -8.08 1.66
C PHE A 119 -0.80 -7.87 3.15
N LEU A 120 -1.39 -6.72 3.53
CA LEU A 120 -1.76 -6.46 4.92
C LEU A 120 -2.77 -7.49 5.41
N ALA A 121 -3.85 -7.74 4.66
CA ALA A 121 -4.84 -8.73 5.03
C ALA A 121 -4.22 -10.13 5.25
N ARG A 122 -3.30 -10.54 4.38
CA ARG A 122 -2.59 -11.82 4.51
C ARG A 122 -1.64 -11.82 5.72
N ALA A 123 -0.91 -10.76 5.97
CA ALA A 123 -0.06 -10.62 7.16
C ALA A 123 -0.90 -10.72 8.45
N VAL A 124 -2.08 -10.09 8.46
CA VAL A 124 -3.03 -10.15 9.57
C VAL A 124 -3.56 -11.56 9.78
N THR A 125 -3.96 -12.30 8.74
CA THR A 125 -4.45 -13.68 8.88
C THR A 125 -3.38 -14.64 9.39
N GLN A 126 -2.10 -14.36 9.14
CA GLN A 126 -0.98 -15.16 9.64
C GLN A 126 -0.64 -14.89 11.11
N GLN A 127 -0.87 -13.68 11.61
CA GLN A 127 -0.62 -13.27 13.00
C GLN A 127 -1.76 -12.39 13.53
N PRO A 128 -2.96 -12.93 13.75
CA PRO A 128 -4.14 -12.11 14.05
C PRO A 128 -3.97 -11.23 15.31
N SER A 129 -3.39 -11.76 16.37
CA SER A 129 -3.23 -11.04 17.65
C SER A 129 -2.29 -9.84 17.58
N ALA A 130 -1.51 -9.71 16.49
CA ALA A 130 -0.57 -8.60 16.31
C ALA A 130 -1.22 -7.31 15.84
N TRP A 131 -2.48 -7.37 15.37
CA TRP A 131 -3.13 -6.28 14.65
C TRP A 131 -4.40 -5.82 15.35
N GLY A 132 -4.67 -4.52 15.25
CA GLY A 132 -5.86 -3.84 15.76
C GLY A 132 -6.84 -3.50 14.64
N HIS A 133 -7.15 -2.20 14.49
CA HIS A 133 -8.02 -1.71 13.42
C HIS A 133 -7.30 -1.70 12.06
N LEU A 134 -8.04 -2.08 11.03
CA LEU A 134 -7.54 -2.14 9.66
C LEU A 134 -8.27 -1.14 8.78
N THR A 135 -7.55 -0.19 8.19
CA THR A 135 -8.08 0.72 7.18
C THR A 135 -7.60 0.29 5.79
N LEU A 136 -8.52 -0.06 4.90
CA LEU A 136 -8.23 -0.51 3.55
C LEU A 136 -8.72 0.53 2.54
N VAL A 137 -7.79 1.25 1.90
CA VAL A 137 -8.12 2.31 0.94
C VAL A 137 -8.00 1.79 -0.48
N SER A 138 -9.09 1.88 -1.22
CA SER A 138 -9.18 1.42 -2.61
C SER A 138 -8.59 0.03 -2.85
N PRO A 139 -8.97 -0.97 -2.02
CA PRO A 139 -8.35 -2.29 -2.05
C PRO A 139 -8.59 -3.00 -3.39
N THR A 140 -7.59 -3.76 -3.85
CA THR A 140 -7.73 -4.68 -4.98
C THR A 140 -8.44 -5.97 -4.56
N GLY A 141 -8.81 -6.82 -5.53
CA GLY A 141 -9.45 -8.11 -5.26
C GLY A 141 -10.98 -8.10 -5.33
N PHE A 142 -11.62 -6.91 -5.44
CA PHE A 142 -13.08 -6.77 -5.49
C PHE A 142 -13.65 -6.49 -6.88
N GLN A 143 -12.80 -6.42 -7.90
CA GLN A 143 -13.19 -6.07 -9.27
C GLN A 143 -13.78 -7.27 -10.02
N GLY A 144 -14.57 -6.96 -11.04
CA GLY A 144 -15.06 -7.93 -12.02
C GLY A 144 -16.42 -8.51 -11.69
N ALA A 145 -17.04 -9.12 -12.69
CA ALA A 145 -18.37 -9.75 -12.55
C ALA A 145 -18.33 -11.02 -11.67
N HIS A 146 -17.16 -11.67 -11.61
CA HIS A 146 -16.94 -12.87 -10.81
C HIS A 146 -15.72 -12.68 -9.91
N PRO A 147 -15.74 -13.24 -8.68
CA PRO A 147 -14.57 -13.26 -7.82
C PRO A 147 -13.38 -13.91 -8.51
N ARG A 148 -12.19 -13.40 -8.25
CA ARG A 148 -11.00 -14.17 -8.57
C ARG A 148 -10.96 -15.40 -7.68
N THR A 149 -10.70 -16.56 -8.27
CA THR A 149 -10.59 -17.83 -7.56
C THR A 149 -9.29 -18.52 -7.91
N GLY A 150 -8.67 -19.13 -6.91
CA GLY A 150 -7.43 -19.87 -7.07
C GLY A 150 -7.06 -20.61 -5.79
N SER A 151 -6.11 -21.54 -5.89
CA SER A 151 -5.57 -22.18 -4.69
C SER A 151 -4.93 -21.16 -3.76
N PRO A 152 -4.90 -21.40 -2.44
CA PRO A 152 -4.28 -20.51 -1.47
C PRO A 152 -2.85 -20.13 -1.88
N GLY A 153 -2.55 -18.83 -1.87
CA GLY A 153 -1.24 -18.29 -2.24
C GLY A 153 -0.95 -18.24 -3.75
N SER A 154 -1.88 -18.69 -4.62
CA SER A 154 -1.70 -18.55 -6.07
C SER A 154 -1.86 -17.09 -6.52
N THR A 155 -1.12 -16.75 -7.60
CA THR A 155 -1.11 -15.38 -8.15
C THR A 155 -1.65 -15.33 -9.57
N ALA A 156 -1.98 -14.13 -10.03
CA ALA A 156 -2.44 -13.88 -11.39
C ALA A 156 -1.26 -13.75 -12.39
N GLU A 157 -0.09 -14.30 -12.06
CA GLU A 157 1.08 -14.25 -12.93
C GLU A 157 0.76 -14.83 -14.31
N VAL A 158 1.13 -14.06 -15.35
CA VAL A 158 1.07 -14.53 -16.74
C VAL A 158 2.27 -15.42 -17.01
N PRO A 159 2.07 -16.70 -17.35
CA PRO A 159 3.18 -17.64 -17.58
C PRO A 159 4.19 -17.12 -18.60
N GLY A 160 5.47 -17.13 -18.24
CA GLY A 160 6.57 -16.69 -19.10
C GLY A 160 6.77 -15.16 -19.18
N MET A 161 5.84 -14.34 -18.68
CA MET A 161 5.95 -12.88 -18.72
C MET A 161 7.19 -12.38 -17.97
N LEU A 162 7.44 -12.86 -16.75
CA LEU A 162 8.63 -12.50 -15.99
C LEU A 162 9.92 -12.86 -16.73
N LYS A 163 10.01 -14.06 -17.32
CA LYS A 163 11.16 -14.46 -18.12
C LYS A 163 11.39 -13.52 -19.30
N LEU A 164 10.30 -13.13 -19.99
CA LEU A 164 10.37 -12.18 -21.09
C LEU A 164 10.86 -10.81 -20.61
N LEU A 165 10.34 -10.30 -19.50
CA LEU A 165 10.73 -9.01 -18.93
C LEU A 165 12.20 -9.00 -18.43
N HIS A 166 12.74 -10.12 -17.98
CA HIS A 166 14.15 -10.23 -17.60
C HIS A 166 15.10 -10.44 -18.79
N TRP A 167 14.59 -10.82 -19.95
CA TRP A 167 15.41 -11.12 -21.11
C TRP A 167 15.90 -9.84 -21.83
N GLY A 168 17.20 -9.78 -22.11
CA GLY A 168 17.80 -8.76 -22.98
C GLY A 168 17.56 -7.28 -22.60
N GLY A 169 17.20 -7.00 -21.33
CA GLY A 169 16.90 -5.63 -20.86
C GLY A 169 15.54 -5.10 -21.29
N LEU A 170 14.63 -5.96 -21.79
CA LEU A 170 13.26 -5.57 -22.18
C LEU A 170 12.50 -4.92 -21.02
N GLY A 171 12.55 -5.50 -19.83
CA GLY A 171 11.87 -4.96 -18.65
C GLY A 171 12.35 -3.56 -18.28
N ARG A 172 13.66 -3.30 -18.34
CA ARG A 172 14.19 -1.95 -18.10
C ARG A 172 13.68 -0.96 -19.15
N ARG A 173 13.62 -1.36 -20.43
CA ARG A 173 13.08 -0.50 -21.51
C ARG A 173 11.59 -0.24 -21.32
N ALA A 174 10.81 -1.28 -20.99
CA ALA A 174 9.39 -1.16 -20.68
C ALA A 174 9.17 -0.23 -19.47
N PHE A 175 9.90 -0.45 -18.38
CA PHE A 175 9.87 0.41 -17.20
C PHE A 175 10.20 1.87 -17.55
N SER A 176 11.29 2.11 -18.27
CA SER A 176 11.67 3.47 -18.70
C SER A 176 10.62 4.14 -19.58
N ALA A 177 9.88 3.38 -20.38
CA ALA A 177 8.78 3.91 -21.18
C ALA A 177 7.57 4.28 -20.30
N LEU A 178 7.21 3.39 -19.36
CA LEU A 178 6.08 3.58 -18.43
C LEU A 178 6.32 4.68 -17.39
N THR A 179 7.57 4.98 -17.08
CA THR A 179 7.96 5.97 -16.08
C THR A 179 8.41 7.30 -16.66
N ARG A 180 8.12 7.58 -17.94
CA ARG A 180 8.28 8.93 -18.50
C ARG A 180 7.38 9.89 -17.72
N PRO A 181 7.86 11.14 -17.44
CA PRO A 181 7.08 12.09 -16.66
C PRO A 181 5.64 12.31 -17.15
N SER A 182 5.44 12.34 -18.48
CA SER A 182 4.11 12.46 -19.09
C SER A 182 3.22 11.22 -18.85
N VAL A 183 3.81 10.02 -18.82
CA VAL A 183 3.10 8.77 -18.58
C VAL A 183 2.73 8.63 -17.11
N ILE A 184 3.63 8.99 -16.19
CA ILE A 184 3.32 9.06 -14.74
C ILE A 184 2.15 10.03 -14.52
N ARG A 185 2.18 11.23 -15.14
CA ARG A 185 1.09 12.21 -15.05
C ARG A 185 -0.22 11.65 -15.59
N TYR A 186 -0.18 10.95 -16.71
CA TYR A 186 -1.36 10.30 -17.28
C TYR A 186 -1.99 9.30 -16.30
N PHE A 187 -1.20 8.42 -15.69
CA PHE A 187 -1.72 7.45 -14.71
C PHE A 187 -2.22 8.12 -13.43
N LEU A 188 -1.56 9.17 -12.95
CA LEU A 188 -2.07 9.94 -11.80
C LEU A 188 -3.42 10.58 -12.11
N ARG A 189 -3.62 11.18 -13.30
CA ARG A 189 -4.94 11.70 -13.71
C ARG A 189 -6.02 10.61 -13.69
N ARG A 190 -5.69 9.40 -14.11
CA ARG A 190 -6.59 8.25 -14.04
C ARG A 190 -6.86 7.80 -12.61
N THR A 191 -5.87 7.87 -11.73
CA THR A 191 -6.01 7.57 -10.30
C THR A 191 -6.89 8.61 -9.60
N PHE A 192 -6.69 9.90 -9.89
CA PHE A 192 -7.52 10.99 -9.36
C PHE A 192 -8.89 11.10 -10.07
N GLY A 193 -9.03 10.53 -11.26
CA GLY A 193 -10.25 10.66 -12.08
C GLY A 193 -10.55 12.11 -12.49
N ARG A 194 -9.50 12.95 -12.61
CA ARG A 194 -9.57 14.35 -13.02
C ARG A 194 -8.23 14.86 -13.55
N GLU A 195 -8.26 16.02 -14.21
CA GLU A 195 -7.03 16.63 -14.78
C GLU A 195 -6.07 17.14 -13.70
N GLN A 196 -6.61 17.68 -12.60
CA GLN A 196 -5.81 18.18 -11.47
C GLN A 196 -5.30 17.01 -10.64
N ILE A 197 -4.00 16.97 -10.42
CA ILE A 197 -3.30 15.98 -9.60
C ILE A 197 -2.49 16.67 -8.51
N ASP A 198 -2.02 15.92 -7.54
CA ASP A 198 -1.00 16.43 -6.61
C ASP A 198 0.36 16.49 -7.33
N GLU A 199 0.86 17.70 -7.53
CA GLU A 199 2.12 17.95 -8.26
C GLU A 199 3.35 17.46 -7.48
N GLN A 200 3.28 17.41 -6.15
CA GLN A 200 4.37 16.87 -5.36
C GLN A 200 4.43 15.35 -5.52
N LEU A 201 3.29 14.65 -5.45
CA LEU A 201 3.23 13.21 -5.69
C LEU A 201 3.74 12.84 -7.10
N TRP A 202 3.44 13.67 -8.11
CA TRP A 202 4.00 13.49 -9.44
C TRP A 202 5.53 13.64 -9.46
N ARG A 203 6.08 14.68 -8.81
CA ARG A 203 7.55 14.87 -8.71
C ARG A 203 8.21 13.71 -7.97
N ASP A 204 7.62 13.27 -6.85
CA ASP A 204 8.11 12.14 -6.07
C ASP A 204 8.15 10.86 -6.91
N GLY A 205 7.12 10.59 -7.71
CA GLY A 205 7.07 9.46 -8.63
C GLY A 205 8.13 9.53 -9.73
N VAL A 206 8.33 10.70 -10.35
CA VAL A 206 9.39 10.92 -11.36
C VAL A 206 10.77 10.65 -10.77
N GLN A 207 11.01 11.13 -9.55
CA GLN A 207 12.27 10.93 -8.85
C GLN A 207 12.48 9.45 -8.44
N ALA A 208 11.44 8.79 -7.92
CA ALA A 208 11.48 7.38 -7.54
C ALA A 208 11.85 6.46 -8.72
N ALA A 209 11.40 6.81 -9.93
CA ALA A 209 11.70 6.07 -11.16
C ALA A 209 13.18 6.12 -11.56
N GLN A 210 13.91 7.16 -11.15
CA GLN A 210 15.31 7.36 -11.53
C GLN A 210 16.29 6.62 -10.61
N ALA A 211 15.84 6.10 -9.49
CA ALA A 211 16.71 5.43 -8.54
C ALA A 211 17.26 4.10 -9.10
N PRO A 212 18.51 3.74 -8.77
CA PRO A 212 19.07 2.44 -9.15
C PRO A 212 18.18 1.28 -8.73
N GLY A 213 17.95 0.31 -9.62
CA GLY A 213 17.12 -0.87 -9.33
C GLY A 213 15.61 -0.63 -9.31
N ALA A 214 15.12 0.60 -9.58
CA ALA A 214 13.71 0.96 -9.52
C ALA A 214 12.78 0.09 -10.38
N HIS A 215 13.30 -0.57 -11.40
CA HIS A 215 12.54 -1.41 -12.31
C HIS A 215 12.24 -2.82 -11.78
N TRP A 216 13.02 -3.35 -10.83
CA TRP A 216 12.93 -4.77 -10.47
C TRP A 216 11.56 -5.15 -9.89
N ALA A 217 11.12 -4.52 -8.81
CA ALA A 217 9.83 -4.83 -8.20
C ALA A 217 8.63 -4.55 -9.12
N PRO A 218 8.57 -3.42 -9.88
CA PRO A 218 7.50 -3.19 -10.85
C PRO A 218 7.36 -4.25 -11.94
N LEU A 219 8.40 -5.00 -12.30
CA LEU A 219 8.27 -6.11 -13.27
C LEU A 219 7.39 -7.24 -12.74
N TYR A 220 7.45 -7.53 -11.43
CA TYR A 220 6.59 -8.51 -10.78
C TYR A 220 5.14 -8.02 -10.67
N PHE A 221 4.94 -6.72 -10.49
CA PHE A 221 3.61 -6.12 -10.57
C PHE A 221 3.03 -6.23 -12.00
N LEU A 222 3.81 -5.86 -13.02
CA LEU A 222 3.39 -5.92 -14.43
C LEU A 222 3.11 -7.33 -14.91
N SER A 223 3.83 -8.33 -14.40
CA SER A 223 3.59 -9.74 -14.75
C SER A 223 2.37 -10.35 -14.09
N GLY A 224 1.74 -9.67 -13.12
CA GLY A 224 0.65 -10.21 -12.32
C GLY A 224 1.10 -11.04 -11.11
N ALA A 225 2.39 -11.24 -10.90
CA ALA A 225 2.94 -12.09 -9.83
C ALA A 225 2.65 -11.57 -8.41
N LEU A 226 2.29 -10.30 -8.25
CA LEU A 226 1.94 -9.71 -6.95
C LEU A 226 0.42 -9.70 -6.66
N PHE A 227 -0.42 -10.07 -7.62
CA PHE A 227 -1.87 -10.11 -7.43
C PHE A 227 -2.31 -11.50 -6.99
N SER A 228 -2.90 -11.62 -5.81
CA SER A 228 -3.41 -12.89 -5.30
C SER A 228 -4.72 -13.28 -6.00
N LYS A 229 -4.88 -14.57 -6.34
CA LYS A 229 -6.15 -15.10 -6.84
C LYS A 229 -7.15 -15.41 -5.73
N ASP A 230 -6.66 -15.63 -4.51
CA ASP A 230 -7.43 -15.95 -3.31
C ASP A 230 -7.67 -14.73 -2.39
N SER A 231 -7.47 -13.50 -2.89
CA SER A 231 -7.56 -12.26 -2.08
C SER A 231 -8.90 -12.10 -1.37
N LEU A 232 -10.02 -12.41 -2.03
CA LEU A 232 -11.35 -12.32 -1.43
C LEU A 232 -11.53 -13.30 -0.24
N ASP A 233 -10.97 -14.51 -0.35
CA ASP A 233 -11.04 -15.49 0.74
C ASP A 233 -10.16 -15.06 1.92
N VAL A 234 -9.02 -14.38 1.66
CA VAL A 234 -8.21 -13.79 2.72
C VAL A 234 -8.96 -12.65 3.43
N TYR A 235 -9.61 -11.76 2.68
CA TYR A 235 -10.42 -10.69 3.28
C TYR A 235 -11.56 -11.21 4.15
N ARG A 236 -12.23 -12.29 3.73
CA ARG A 236 -13.30 -12.95 4.52
C ARG A 236 -12.82 -13.52 5.85
N GLN A 237 -11.53 -13.83 5.99
CA GLN A 237 -10.96 -14.39 7.21
C GLN A 237 -10.60 -13.33 8.25
N LEU A 238 -10.65 -12.03 7.91
CA LEU A 238 -10.35 -10.95 8.84
C LEU A 238 -11.42 -10.90 9.94
N GLN A 239 -10.97 -11.00 11.19
CA GLN A 239 -11.84 -10.92 12.39
C GLN A 239 -11.77 -9.55 13.08
N HIS A 240 -10.90 -8.67 12.58
CA HIS A 240 -10.64 -7.34 13.11
C HIS A 240 -11.70 -6.35 12.62
N PRO A 241 -11.89 -5.20 13.32
CA PRO A 241 -12.60 -4.08 12.74
C PRO A 241 -11.89 -3.64 11.45
N VAL A 242 -12.63 -3.61 10.33
CA VAL A 242 -12.14 -3.22 9.02
C VAL A 242 -12.96 -2.05 8.50
N TRP A 243 -12.31 -0.95 8.20
CA TRP A 243 -12.89 0.16 7.46
C TRP A 243 -12.34 0.19 6.04
N MET A 244 -13.20 -0.11 5.09
CA MET A 244 -12.92 -0.01 3.67
C MET A 244 -13.35 1.37 3.16
N SER A 245 -12.56 1.97 2.29
CA SER A 245 -12.92 3.20 1.61
C SER A 245 -12.49 3.19 0.15
N HIS A 246 -13.23 3.90 -0.71
CA HIS A 246 -12.84 4.11 -2.10
C HIS A 246 -13.50 5.36 -2.69
N GLY A 247 -12.95 5.83 -3.81
CA GLY A 247 -13.56 6.89 -4.62
C GLY A 247 -14.50 6.32 -5.69
N VAL A 248 -15.21 7.24 -6.36
CA VAL A 248 -16.15 6.90 -7.46
C VAL A 248 -15.66 7.38 -8.82
N ARG A 249 -14.50 8.05 -8.90
CA ARG A 249 -13.92 8.58 -10.13
C ARG A 249 -12.66 7.83 -10.55
N GLY A 250 -12.36 7.86 -11.83
CA GLY A 250 -11.15 7.25 -12.39
C GLY A 250 -11.27 5.76 -12.65
N ASP A 251 -10.13 5.07 -12.62
CA ASP A 251 -10.06 3.66 -13.04
C ASP A 251 -10.44 2.65 -11.97
N PHE A 252 -10.31 3.03 -10.68
CA PHE A 252 -10.43 2.10 -9.55
C PHE A 252 -11.77 2.26 -8.86
N THR A 253 -12.87 1.99 -9.59
CA THR A 253 -14.25 2.22 -9.13
C THR A 253 -15.09 0.93 -9.09
N ASP A 254 -14.56 -0.20 -9.53
CA ASP A 254 -15.28 -1.46 -9.56
C ASP A 254 -15.08 -2.26 -8.26
N TYR A 255 -16.06 -2.19 -7.38
CA TYR A 255 -16.10 -2.91 -6.09
C TYR A 255 -17.30 -3.85 -5.98
N ARG A 256 -17.77 -4.40 -7.10
CA ARG A 256 -18.96 -5.29 -7.14
C ARG A 256 -18.84 -6.49 -6.20
N GLN A 257 -17.65 -7.01 -5.98
CA GLN A 257 -17.41 -8.15 -5.09
C GLN A 257 -17.27 -7.78 -3.61
N ALA A 258 -17.26 -6.48 -3.26
CA ALA A 258 -17.14 -6.05 -1.88
C ALA A 258 -18.33 -6.48 -1.00
N GLN A 259 -19.51 -6.70 -1.59
CA GLN A 259 -20.68 -7.22 -0.87
C GLN A 259 -20.38 -8.54 -0.13
N ALA A 260 -19.43 -9.32 -0.63
CA ALA A 260 -19.03 -10.58 0.01
C ALA A 260 -18.37 -10.42 1.39
N VAL A 261 -17.86 -9.23 1.71
CA VAL A 261 -17.28 -8.89 3.01
C VAL A 261 -18.11 -7.85 3.76
N LEU A 262 -18.81 -6.95 3.08
CA LEU A 262 -19.60 -5.90 3.70
C LEU A 262 -20.83 -6.40 4.47
N GLN A 263 -21.24 -7.64 4.27
CA GLN A 263 -22.25 -8.29 5.08
C GLN A 263 -21.70 -8.82 6.43
N LEU A 264 -20.38 -8.81 6.63
CA LEU A 264 -19.73 -9.23 7.87
C LEU A 264 -19.73 -8.06 8.86
N PRO A 265 -20.10 -8.27 10.14
CA PRO A 265 -20.35 -7.17 11.10
C PRO A 265 -19.12 -6.31 11.42
N GLN A 266 -17.92 -6.87 11.24
CA GLN A 266 -16.68 -6.15 11.48
C GLN A 266 -16.26 -5.22 10.33
N TRP A 267 -16.95 -5.27 9.18
CA TRP A 267 -16.64 -4.43 8.01
C TRP A 267 -17.56 -3.21 7.92
N SER A 268 -16.95 -2.07 7.60
CA SER A 268 -17.65 -0.83 7.26
C SER A 268 -17.10 -0.24 5.96
N LEU A 269 -17.90 0.56 5.27
CA LEU A 269 -17.56 1.18 3.99
C LEU A 269 -17.87 2.67 4.00
N SER A 270 -16.92 3.48 3.55
CA SER A 270 -17.15 4.87 3.16
C SER A 270 -16.81 5.08 1.68
N VAL A 271 -17.70 5.78 0.98
CA VAL A 271 -17.52 6.12 -0.44
C VAL A 271 -17.38 7.62 -0.58
N TYR A 272 -16.37 8.05 -1.35
CA TYR A 272 -16.02 9.45 -1.53
C TYR A 272 -16.21 9.88 -2.99
N ASP A 273 -16.66 11.12 -3.21
CA ASP A 273 -16.68 11.72 -4.56
C ASP A 273 -15.27 12.19 -4.97
N THR A 274 -14.38 11.24 -5.05
CA THR A 274 -12.93 11.43 -5.33
C THR A 274 -12.43 10.33 -6.26
N GLY A 275 -11.15 10.42 -6.64
CA GLY A 275 -10.42 9.30 -7.20
C GLY A 275 -10.02 8.25 -6.15
N ALA A 276 -9.09 7.38 -6.50
CA ALA A 276 -8.69 6.22 -5.70
C ALA A 276 -7.93 6.55 -4.40
N ILE A 277 -7.51 7.79 -4.21
CA ILE A 277 -6.79 8.26 -3.00
C ILE A 277 -7.55 9.42 -2.34
N PRO A 278 -8.68 9.13 -1.66
CA PRO A 278 -9.60 10.14 -1.17
C PRO A 278 -8.96 11.22 -0.30
N TYR A 279 -8.00 10.85 0.51
CA TYR A 279 -7.32 11.76 1.44
C TYR A 279 -6.42 12.81 0.76
N PHE A 280 -6.16 12.72 -0.54
CA PHE A 280 -5.53 13.81 -1.32
C PHE A 280 -6.54 14.87 -1.78
N GLU A 281 -7.82 14.53 -1.83
CA GLU A 281 -8.85 15.39 -2.40
C GLU A 281 -9.84 15.90 -1.35
N ASP A 282 -10.28 15.03 -0.46
CA ASP A 282 -11.19 15.32 0.65
C ASP A 282 -10.53 14.90 1.98
N GLY A 283 -9.31 15.42 2.20
CA GLY A 283 -8.46 15.00 3.31
C GLY A 283 -9.09 15.26 4.68
N ALA A 284 -9.76 16.39 4.86
CA ALA A 284 -10.37 16.74 6.15
C ALA A 284 -11.44 15.73 6.57
N ARG A 285 -12.37 15.40 5.67
CA ARG A 285 -13.41 14.40 5.92
C ARG A 285 -12.81 13.02 6.11
N PHE A 286 -11.88 12.61 5.24
CA PHE A 286 -11.25 11.28 5.34
C PHE A 286 -10.53 11.09 6.67
N ILE A 287 -9.77 12.09 7.12
CA ILE A 287 -9.04 12.05 8.39
C ILE A 287 -10.00 11.98 9.57
N GLN A 288 -11.09 12.75 9.53
CA GLN A 288 -12.14 12.67 10.55
C GLN A 288 -12.73 11.27 10.62
N ASP A 289 -13.22 10.72 9.50
CA ASP A 289 -13.80 9.38 9.42
C ASP A 289 -12.80 8.30 9.92
N MET A 290 -11.52 8.43 9.55
CA MET A 290 -10.47 7.51 10.02
C MET A 290 -10.24 7.62 11.52
N CYS A 291 -10.19 8.83 12.08
CA CYS A 291 -10.03 9.04 13.52
C CYS A 291 -11.22 8.48 14.31
N GLU A 292 -12.44 8.68 13.83
CA GLU A 292 -13.66 8.11 14.42
C GLU A 292 -13.62 6.58 14.41
N PHE A 293 -13.25 5.97 13.29
CA PHE A 293 -13.08 4.52 13.17
C PHE A 293 -12.02 3.99 14.15
N LEU A 294 -10.85 4.61 14.20
CA LEU A 294 -9.74 4.18 15.07
C LEU A 294 -10.01 4.41 16.57
N ALA A 295 -11.03 5.19 16.93
CA ALA A 295 -11.48 5.41 18.31
C ALA A 295 -12.55 4.39 18.75
N THR A 296 -13.08 3.57 17.82
CA THR A 296 -14.06 2.53 18.19
C THR A 296 -13.39 1.47 19.07
N PRO A 297 -14.09 0.91 20.07
CA PRO A 297 -13.54 -0.20 20.83
C PRO A 297 -13.22 -1.38 19.89
N GLY A 298 -11.97 -1.81 19.88
CA GLY A 298 -11.60 -3.04 19.18
C GLY A 298 -12.40 -4.20 19.79
N SER A 299 -13.08 -5.00 18.99
CA SER A 299 -13.70 -6.23 19.46
C SER A 299 -12.59 -7.24 19.79
N VAL A 300 -11.97 -7.07 20.96
CA VAL A 300 -11.18 -8.13 21.57
C VAL A 300 -12.17 -9.24 21.93
N GLY A 301 -12.19 -10.30 21.13
CA GLY A 301 -12.98 -11.47 21.43
C GLY A 301 -12.65 -11.95 22.84
N HIS A 302 -13.56 -11.74 23.78
CA HIS A 302 -13.56 -12.46 25.03
C HIS A 302 -13.80 -13.94 24.68
N GLN A 303 -12.73 -14.69 24.48
CA GLN A 303 -12.79 -16.12 24.65
C GLN A 303 -12.94 -16.38 26.15
N ARG A 304 -14.18 -16.75 26.56
CA ARG A 304 -14.43 -17.40 27.82
C ARG A 304 -14.04 -18.87 27.72
#